data_6e0814ef460efabd55f709c09a3b5633
#
_entry.id   6e0814ef460efabd55f709c09a3b5633
#
_cell.length_a   1.000
_cell.length_b   1.000
_cell.length_c   1.000
_cell.angle_alpha   90.00
_cell.angle_beta   90.00
_cell.angle_gamma   90.00
#
_symmetry.space_group_name_H-M   'P 1'
#
loop_
_entity.id
_entity.type
_entity.pdbx_description
1 polymer ?
#
loop_
_entity_poly.entity_id
_entity_poly.type
_entity_poly.pdbx_seq_one_letter_code
_entity_poly.pdbx_strand_id
1 'polypeptide(L)'
;MFDKLIKSILRLNRYYSLTNFYSFLLGIVIRGFFVLLFLIVAIFCIDYFLFDINLFINSFFEKYSSKLLMSVFFISESFLGLIPPELFLAWASKSPHPFFNVFILATLSYLGGIVSYIIGGYLFLIPYIKSFIELKISKHIINMRRWGGFFIVLGALTPVPHSLVSLSSGLIKYSFKKYLLWSLFRYLRFLLYAIVIFKIL
;
A
#
# COMPACT_ATOMS: atom_id res chain seq x y z
N MET A 1 -21.07 -15.81 -25.73
CA MET A 1 -20.61 -15.07 -24.56
C MET A 1 -19.10 -15.26 -24.32
N PHE A 2 -18.60 -16.49 -24.36
CA PHE A 2 -17.17 -16.84 -24.21
C PHE A 2 -16.26 -16.18 -25.26
N ASP A 3 -16.61 -16.17 -26.53
CA ASP A 3 -15.81 -15.58 -27.61
C ASP A 3 -15.63 -14.06 -27.49
N LYS A 4 -16.63 -13.35 -26.98
CA LYS A 4 -16.49 -11.91 -26.68
C LYS A 4 -15.51 -11.64 -25.54
N LEU A 5 -15.51 -12.50 -24.53
CA LEU A 5 -14.56 -12.46 -23.39
C LEU A 5 -13.13 -12.72 -23.87
N ILE A 6 -12.92 -13.78 -24.65
CA ILE A 6 -11.59 -14.14 -25.19
C ILE A 6 -11.05 -13.00 -26.09
N LYS A 7 -11.86 -12.46 -26.99
CA LYS A 7 -11.47 -11.32 -27.85
C LYS A 7 -11.18 -10.06 -27.03
N SER A 8 -11.87 -9.83 -25.91
CA SER A 8 -11.60 -8.72 -24.99
C SER A 8 -10.27 -8.90 -24.28
N ILE A 9 -9.98 -10.10 -23.78
CA ILE A 9 -8.73 -10.45 -23.10
C ILE A 9 -7.53 -10.34 -24.05
N LEU A 10 -7.68 -10.83 -25.29
CA LEU A 10 -6.62 -10.74 -26.30
C LEU A 10 -6.32 -9.29 -26.72
N ARG A 11 -7.35 -8.44 -26.84
CA ARG A 11 -7.17 -7.01 -27.09
C ARG A 11 -6.47 -6.31 -25.93
N LEU A 12 -6.85 -6.62 -24.69
CA LEU A 12 -6.20 -6.11 -23.47
C LEU A 12 -4.72 -6.54 -23.40
N ASN A 13 -4.46 -7.82 -23.66
CA ASN A 13 -3.09 -8.34 -23.66
C ASN A 13 -2.22 -7.66 -24.73
N ARG A 14 -2.72 -7.51 -25.95
CA ARG A 14 -2.03 -6.80 -27.05
C ARG A 14 -1.78 -5.33 -26.69
N TYR A 15 -2.75 -4.67 -26.05
CA TYR A 15 -2.61 -3.30 -25.57
C TYR A 15 -1.52 -3.16 -24.51
N TYR A 16 -1.49 -4.05 -23.51
CA TYR A 16 -0.48 -4.07 -22.45
C TYR A 16 0.92 -4.42 -22.98
N SER A 17 1.01 -5.31 -23.96
CA SER A 17 2.27 -5.64 -24.65
C SER A 17 2.83 -4.44 -25.41
N LEU A 18 2.00 -3.73 -26.19
CA LEU A 18 2.41 -2.56 -26.98
C LEU A 18 2.80 -1.34 -26.13
N THR A 19 2.34 -1.26 -24.89
CA THR A 19 2.63 -0.14 -23.97
C THR A 19 3.81 -0.42 -23.05
N ASN A 20 4.60 -1.48 -23.28
CA ASN A 20 5.70 -1.92 -22.40
C ASN A 20 5.28 -2.12 -20.94
N PHE A 21 3.99 -2.40 -20.71
CA PHE A 21 3.43 -2.58 -19.39
C PHE A 21 4.12 -3.73 -18.64
N TYR A 22 4.33 -4.86 -19.31
CA TYR A 22 4.94 -6.04 -18.68
C TYR A 22 6.38 -5.80 -18.25
N SER A 23 7.20 -5.10 -19.04
CA SER A 23 8.57 -4.77 -18.69
C SER A 23 8.65 -3.77 -17.53
N PHE A 24 7.74 -2.81 -17.51
CA PHE A 24 7.61 -1.87 -16.41
C PHE A 24 7.16 -2.57 -15.12
N LEU A 25 6.18 -3.47 -15.21
CA LEU A 25 5.66 -4.26 -14.11
C LEU A 25 6.75 -5.18 -13.54
N LEU A 26 7.47 -5.90 -14.41
CA LEU A 26 8.59 -6.75 -14.02
C LEU A 26 9.66 -5.95 -13.26
N GLY A 27 10.00 -4.75 -13.76
CA GLY A 27 10.95 -3.87 -13.11
C GLY A 27 10.52 -3.41 -11.71
N ILE A 28 9.23 -3.12 -11.50
CA ILE A 28 8.70 -2.78 -10.17
C ILE A 28 8.70 -4.00 -9.25
N VAL A 29 8.24 -5.15 -9.74
CA VAL A 29 8.19 -6.39 -8.95
C VAL A 29 9.58 -6.82 -8.51
N ILE A 30 10.57 -6.80 -9.41
CA ILE A 30 11.95 -7.16 -9.08
C ILE A 30 12.53 -6.18 -8.04
N ARG A 31 12.39 -4.86 -8.25
CA ARG A 31 12.88 -3.88 -7.27
C ARG A 31 12.17 -4.01 -5.94
N GLY A 32 10.85 -4.19 -5.95
CA GLY A 32 10.06 -4.42 -4.74
C GLY A 32 10.49 -5.69 -4.00
N PHE A 33 10.80 -6.77 -4.73
CA PHE A 33 11.32 -8.01 -4.16
C PHE A 33 12.69 -7.80 -3.48
N PHE A 34 13.62 -7.09 -4.12
CA PHE A 34 14.92 -6.81 -3.50
C PHE A 34 14.81 -5.91 -2.27
N VAL A 35 13.93 -4.90 -2.30
CA VAL A 35 13.67 -4.05 -1.12
C VAL A 35 13.08 -4.88 0.02
N LEU A 36 12.13 -5.75 -0.28
CA LEU A 36 11.50 -6.63 0.71
C LEU A 36 12.51 -7.64 1.28
N LEU A 37 13.32 -8.25 0.42
CA LEU A 37 14.39 -9.15 0.83
C LEU A 37 15.40 -8.43 1.75
N PHE A 38 15.81 -7.21 1.37
CA PHE A 38 16.70 -6.39 2.19
C PHE A 38 16.09 -6.08 3.56
N LEU A 39 14.81 -5.72 3.61
CA LEU A 39 14.11 -5.46 4.88
C LEU A 39 14.02 -6.71 5.76
N ILE A 40 13.73 -7.88 5.18
CA ILE A 40 13.69 -9.15 5.93
C ILE A 40 15.07 -9.46 6.51
N VAL A 41 16.13 -9.36 5.71
CA VAL A 41 17.50 -9.58 6.16
C VAL A 41 17.90 -8.57 7.24
N ALA A 42 17.55 -7.29 7.06
CA ALA A 42 17.83 -6.25 8.06
C ALA A 42 17.11 -6.53 9.38
N ILE A 43 15.84 -6.92 9.36
CA ILE A 43 15.08 -7.30 10.56
C ILE A 43 15.72 -8.51 11.23
N PHE A 44 16.08 -9.53 10.47
CA PHE A 44 16.74 -10.72 11.00
C PHE A 44 18.10 -10.40 11.62
N CYS A 45 18.90 -9.53 11.00
CA CYS A 45 20.17 -9.06 11.56
C CYS A 45 19.98 -8.26 12.84
N ILE A 46 18.95 -7.40 12.90
CA ILE A 46 18.65 -6.60 14.10
C ILE A 46 18.22 -7.52 15.26
N ASP A 47 17.35 -8.50 14.98
CA ASP A 47 16.89 -9.48 15.96
C ASP A 47 18.06 -10.30 16.52
N TYR A 48 18.96 -10.75 15.63
CA TYR A 48 20.09 -11.60 16.01
C TYR A 48 21.24 -10.84 16.74
N PHE A 49 21.52 -9.59 16.34
CA PHE A 49 22.71 -8.87 16.83
C PHE A 49 22.45 -7.79 17.87
N LEU A 50 21.24 -7.20 17.92
CA LEU A 50 21.02 -5.96 18.67
C LEU A 50 19.91 -6.04 19.73
N PHE A 51 18.78 -6.65 19.42
CA PHE A 51 17.61 -6.64 20.31
C PHE A 51 16.69 -7.83 20.05
N ASP A 52 16.15 -8.40 21.12
CA ASP A 52 15.01 -9.32 21.04
C ASP A 52 13.76 -8.50 20.65
N ILE A 53 13.48 -8.50 19.35
CA ILE A 53 12.36 -7.73 18.76
C ILE A 53 11.03 -8.13 19.41
N ASN A 54 10.87 -9.40 19.79
CA ASN A 54 9.65 -9.89 20.42
C ASN A 54 9.43 -9.27 21.82
N LEU A 55 10.49 -9.15 22.60
CA LEU A 55 10.43 -8.50 23.93
C LEU A 55 10.13 -7.00 23.77
N PHE A 56 10.77 -6.33 22.82
CA PHE A 56 10.53 -4.92 22.55
C PHE A 56 9.09 -4.66 22.11
N ILE A 57 8.59 -5.46 21.16
CA ILE A 57 7.22 -5.35 20.65
C ILE A 57 6.21 -5.58 21.77
N ASN A 58 6.39 -6.62 22.59
CA ASN A 58 5.48 -6.93 23.68
C ASN A 58 5.45 -5.79 24.73
N SER A 59 6.61 -5.32 25.17
CA SER A 59 6.68 -4.21 26.13
C SER A 59 6.08 -2.91 25.61
N PHE A 60 6.22 -2.66 24.30
CA PHE A 60 5.64 -1.49 23.65
C PHE A 60 4.11 -1.57 23.61
N PHE A 61 3.57 -2.72 23.24
CA PHE A 61 2.12 -2.89 23.12
C PHE A 61 1.39 -2.98 24.47
N GLU A 62 2.03 -3.48 25.51
CA GLU A 62 1.49 -3.48 26.88
C GLU A 62 1.45 -2.08 27.50
N LYS A 63 2.42 -1.24 27.14
CA LYS A 63 2.56 0.11 27.69
C LYS A 63 1.52 1.09 27.16
N TYR A 64 1.05 0.92 25.93
CA TYR A 64 0.21 1.91 25.26
C TYR A 64 -1.23 1.43 25.06
N SER A 65 -2.19 2.35 25.24
CA SER A 65 -3.60 2.03 25.02
C SER A 65 -3.91 1.72 23.55
N SER A 66 -4.87 0.84 23.30
CA SER A 66 -5.32 0.49 21.95
C SER A 66 -5.72 1.71 21.11
N LYS A 67 -6.32 2.73 21.76
CA LYS A 67 -6.70 3.98 21.08
C LYS A 67 -5.48 4.75 20.56
N LEU A 68 -4.42 4.82 21.34
CA LEU A 68 -3.18 5.49 20.96
C LEU A 68 -2.51 4.75 19.79
N LEU A 69 -2.43 3.42 19.87
CA LEU A 69 -1.86 2.59 18.80
C LEU A 69 -2.61 2.77 17.48
N MET A 70 -3.94 2.77 17.52
CA MET A 70 -4.77 3.01 16.34
C MET A 70 -4.59 4.43 15.78
N SER A 71 -4.41 5.44 16.64
CA SER A 71 -4.15 6.82 16.21
C SER A 71 -2.79 6.95 15.53
N VAL A 72 -1.74 6.37 16.12
CA VAL A 72 -0.39 6.35 15.54
C VAL A 72 -0.41 5.62 14.19
N PHE A 73 -1.10 4.50 14.11
CA PHE A 73 -1.27 3.76 12.87
C PHE A 73 -1.96 4.62 11.78
N PHE A 74 -3.07 5.27 12.11
CA PHE A 74 -3.80 6.14 11.18
C PHE A 74 -2.92 7.30 10.68
N ILE A 75 -2.19 7.96 11.57
CA ILE A 75 -1.27 9.05 11.22
C ILE A 75 -0.17 8.51 10.29
N SER A 76 0.45 7.39 10.64
CA SER A 76 1.48 6.75 9.81
C SER A 76 0.96 6.46 8.40
N GLU A 77 -0.21 5.83 8.28
CA GLU A 77 -0.84 5.50 6.99
C GLU A 77 -1.27 6.75 6.20
N SER A 78 -1.56 7.86 6.88
CA SER A 78 -1.96 9.11 6.23
C SER A 78 -0.80 9.86 5.59
N PHE A 79 0.41 9.76 6.14
CA PHE A 79 1.54 10.56 5.65
C PHE A 79 2.45 9.77 4.71
N LEU A 80 3.04 8.69 5.06
CA LEU A 80 3.95 7.93 4.19
C LEU A 80 3.92 6.42 4.45
N GLY A 81 3.10 5.95 5.39
CA GLY A 81 3.10 4.54 5.79
C GLY A 81 4.46 4.10 6.33
N LEU A 82 5.05 4.95 7.19
CA LEU A 82 6.41 4.74 7.71
C LEU A 82 6.51 3.51 8.60
N ILE A 83 5.43 3.18 9.31
CA ILE A 83 5.41 2.02 10.21
C ILE A 83 4.72 0.87 9.48
N PRO A 84 5.39 -0.30 9.39
CA PRO A 84 4.79 -1.47 8.74
C PRO A 84 3.47 -1.88 9.40
N PRO A 85 2.39 -2.06 8.65
CA PRO A 85 1.09 -2.47 9.19
C PRO A 85 1.12 -3.85 9.85
N GLU A 86 2.10 -4.67 9.49
CA GLU A 86 2.33 -6.01 10.04
C GLU A 86 2.56 -5.98 11.56
N LEU A 87 3.22 -4.94 12.08
CA LEU A 87 3.41 -4.76 13.53
C LEU A 87 2.08 -4.57 14.26
N PHE A 88 1.18 -3.78 13.68
CA PHE A 88 -0.15 -3.56 14.27
C PHE A 88 -1.04 -4.79 14.13
N LEU A 89 -0.85 -5.61 13.10
CA LEU A 89 -1.53 -6.90 12.96
C LEU A 89 -1.02 -7.90 14.03
N ALA A 90 0.28 -7.91 14.31
CA ALA A 90 0.84 -8.70 15.41
C ALA A 90 0.30 -8.26 16.79
N TRP A 91 0.10 -6.96 17.00
CA TRP A 91 -0.62 -6.47 18.17
C TRP A 91 -2.08 -6.94 18.19
N ALA A 92 -2.78 -6.84 17.06
CA ALA A 92 -4.17 -7.24 16.97
C ALA A 92 -4.38 -8.73 17.27
N SER A 93 -3.41 -9.60 16.91
CA SER A 93 -3.47 -11.05 17.20
C SER A 93 -3.55 -11.38 18.69
N LYS A 94 -2.92 -10.55 19.53
CA LYS A 94 -2.87 -10.72 20.98
C LYS A 94 -4.04 -10.04 21.72
N SER A 95 -4.92 -9.36 20.99
CA SER A 95 -6.07 -8.64 21.56
C SER A 95 -7.27 -9.57 21.81
N PRO A 96 -8.21 -9.20 22.73
CA PRO A 96 -9.41 -10.02 22.99
C PRO A 96 -10.30 -10.29 21.78
N HIS A 97 -10.28 -9.36 20.80
CA HIS A 97 -11.08 -9.44 19.58
C HIS A 97 -10.20 -9.24 18.32
N PRO A 98 -9.39 -10.24 17.93
CA PRO A 98 -8.36 -10.07 16.90
C PRO A 98 -8.94 -9.63 15.56
N PHE A 99 -9.93 -10.33 15.03
CA PHE A 99 -10.52 -10.02 13.72
C PHE A 99 -11.23 -8.67 13.69
N PHE A 100 -11.84 -8.25 14.79
CA PHE A 100 -12.46 -6.94 14.91
C PHE A 100 -11.40 -5.83 14.83
N ASN A 101 -10.28 -5.98 15.53
CA ASN A 101 -9.19 -5.04 15.46
C ASN A 101 -8.53 -5.01 14.07
N VAL A 102 -8.39 -6.15 13.40
CA VAL A 102 -7.94 -6.20 12.00
C VAL A 102 -8.87 -5.41 11.09
N PHE A 103 -10.19 -5.53 11.26
CA PHE A 103 -11.16 -4.76 10.49
C PHE A 103 -11.04 -3.25 10.75
N ILE A 104 -10.84 -2.84 12.00
CA ILE A 104 -10.59 -1.43 12.36
C ILE A 104 -9.29 -0.95 11.71
N LEU A 105 -8.20 -1.70 11.80
CA LEU A 105 -6.92 -1.35 11.17
C LEU A 105 -7.06 -1.22 9.64
N ALA A 106 -7.76 -2.14 8.99
CA ALA A 106 -8.03 -2.06 7.56
C ALA A 106 -8.82 -0.79 7.21
N THR A 107 -9.80 -0.43 8.03
CA THR A 107 -10.61 0.79 7.85
C THR A 107 -9.77 2.05 8.05
N LEU A 108 -8.96 2.10 9.11
CA LEU A 108 -8.04 3.22 9.37
C LEU A 108 -7.01 3.36 8.24
N SER A 109 -6.47 2.25 7.75
CA SER A 109 -5.56 2.24 6.62
C SER A 109 -6.23 2.77 5.34
N TYR A 110 -7.48 2.36 5.08
CA TYR A 110 -8.27 2.87 3.96
C TYR A 110 -8.50 4.38 4.06
N LEU A 111 -8.91 4.88 5.24
CA LEU A 111 -9.11 6.29 5.51
C LEU A 111 -7.79 7.09 5.42
N GLY A 112 -6.71 6.56 5.96
CA GLY A 112 -5.37 7.14 5.83
C GLY A 112 -4.94 7.28 4.37
N GLY A 113 -5.24 6.29 3.54
CA GLY A 113 -5.01 6.38 2.09
C GLY A 113 -5.83 7.49 1.43
N ILE A 114 -7.07 7.72 1.85
CA ILE A 114 -7.89 8.85 1.36
C ILE A 114 -7.24 10.18 1.72
N VAL A 115 -6.76 10.33 2.96
CA VAL A 115 -6.03 11.52 3.41
C VAL A 115 -4.79 11.74 2.54
N SER A 116 -3.97 10.70 2.32
CA SER A 116 -2.80 10.77 1.43
C SER A 116 -3.16 11.19 0.00
N TYR A 117 -4.27 10.66 -0.55
CA TYR A 117 -4.76 11.05 -1.87
C TYR A 117 -5.12 12.55 -1.92
N ILE A 118 -5.82 13.05 -0.90
CA ILE A 118 -6.20 14.46 -0.80
C ILE A 118 -4.95 15.33 -0.70
N ILE A 119 -3.99 14.97 0.16
CA ILE A 119 -2.70 15.66 0.28
C ILE A 119 -1.99 15.71 -1.08
N GLY A 120 -1.93 14.59 -1.81
CA GLY A 120 -1.36 14.54 -3.15
C GLY A 120 -2.04 15.51 -4.11
N GLY A 121 -3.37 15.60 -4.06
CA GLY A 121 -4.15 16.55 -4.85
C GLY A 121 -3.82 18.01 -4.54
N TYR A 122 -3.63 18.36 -3.27
CA TYR A 122 -3.20 19.70 -2.85
C TYR A 122 -1.76 20.01 -3.23
N LEU A 123 -0.85 19.05 -3.10
CA LEU A 123 0.55 19.23 -3.53
C LEU A 123 0.66 19.57 -5.02
N PHE A 124 -0.24 19.07 -5.86
CA PHE A 124 -0.29 19.43 -7.27
C PHE A 124 -0.62 20.90 -7.51
N LEU A 125 -1.23 21.62 -6.56
CA LEU A 125 -1.54 23.06 -6.69
C LEU A 125 -0.30 23.93 -6.51
N ILE A 126 0.78 23.41 -5.93
CA ILE A 126 2.06 24.12 -5.76
C ILE A 126 2.72 24.28 -7.14
N PRO A 127 2.97 25.52 -7.63
CA PRO A 127 3.46 25.76 -8.99
C PRO A 127 4.76 25.01 -9.32
N TYR A 128 5.67 24.95 -8.36
CA TYR A 128 6.96 24.21 -8.51
C TYR A 128 6.77 22.71 -8.74
N ILE A 129 5.90 22.08 -7.93
CA ILE A 129 5.60 20.64 -8.05
C ILE A 129 4.87 20.37 -9.35
N LYS A 130 3.88 21.22 -9.70
CA LYS A 130 3.14 21.11 -10.95
C LYS A 130 4.06 21.17 -12.17
N SER A 131 4.94 22.17 -12.25
CA SER A 131 5.88 22.33 -13.37
C SER A 131 6.85 21.15 -13.46
N PHE A 132 7.37 20.68 -12.33
CA PHE A 132 8.24 19.49 -12.29
C PHE A 132 7.54 18.25 -12.83
N ILE A 133 6.29 18.02 -12.44
CA ILE A 133 5.49 16.87 -12.87
C ILE A 133 5.16 16.98 -14.35
N GLU A 134 4.74 18.16 -14.84
CA GLU A 134 4.39 18.39 -16.23
C GLU A 134 5.59 18.25 -17.16
N LEU A 135 6.76 18.73 -16.75
CA LEU A 135 7.98 18.69 -17.58
C LEU A 135 8.66 17.33 -17.58
N LYS A 136 8.83 16.69 -16.41
CA LYS A 136 9.63 15.46 -16.30
C LYS A 136 8.82 14.17 -16.37
N ILE A 137 7.55 14.19 -15.99
CA ILE A 137 6.76 12.99 -15.77
C ILE A 137 5.55 12.90 -16.73
N SER A 138 5.32 13.89 -17.60
CA SER A 138 4.13 13.98 -18.45
C SER A 138 3.82 12.70 -19.24
N LYS A 139 4.80 12.07 -19.87
CA LYS A 139 4.64 10.81 -20.61
C LYS A 139 4.24 9.65 -19.69
N HIS A 140 4.77 9.61 -18.48
CA HIS A 140 4.49 8.56 -17.49
C HIS A 140 3.12 8.77 -16.84
N ILE A 141 2.68 10.02 -16.66
CA ILE A 141 1.36 10.36 -16.10
C ILE A 141 0.24 9.86 -17.00
N ILE A 142 0.36 9.96 -18.31
CA ILE A 142 -0.65 9.46 -19.24
C ILE A 142 -0.82 7.95 -19.07
N ASN A 143 0.29 7.23 -18.95
CA ASN A 143 0.27 5.79 -18.70
C ASN A 143 -0.24 5.46 -17.30
N MET A 144 0.17 6.21 -16.28
CA MET A 144 -0.34 6.04 -14.92
C MET A 144 -1.84 6.35 -14.81
N ARG A 145 -2.37 7.32 -15.53
CA ARG A 145 -3.83 7.56 -15.59
C ARG A 145 -4.58 6.41 -16.27
N ARG A 146 -4.00 5.81 -17.30
CA ARG A 146 -4.59 4.65 -17.98
C ARG A 146 -4.57 3.39 -17.13
N TRP A 147 -3.47 3.16 -16.39
CA TRP A 147 -3.26 1.97 -15.56
C TRP A 147 -3.50 2.23 -14.06
N GLY A 148 -3.97 3.43 -13.71
CA GLY A 148 -4.04 3.89 -12.32
C GLY A 148 -4.78 2.93 -11.39
N GLY A 149 -5.88 2.32 -11.84
CA GLY A 149 -6.59 1.31 -11.06
C GLY A 149 -5.70 0.11 -10.72
N PHE A 150 -4.94 -0.38 -11.69
CA PHE A 150 -4.03 -1.50 -11.49
C PHE A 150 -2.88 -1.16 -10.50
N PHE A 151 -2.31 0.06 -10.61
CA PHE A 151 -1.30 0.51 -9.64
C PHE A 151 -1.84 0.63 -8.23
N ILE A 152 -3.07 1.10 -8.09
CA ILE A 152 -3.72 1.20 -6.78
C ILE A 152 -3.92 -0.19 -6.18
N VAL A 153 -4.39 -1.16 -6.98
CA VAL A 153 -4.56 -2.55 -6.55
C VAL A 153 -3.21 -3.19 -6.19
N LEU A 154 -2.18 -2.99 -7.01
CA LEU A 154 -0.83 -3.47 -6.68
C LEU A 154 -0.34 -2.87 -5.35
N GLY A 155 -0.42 -1.55 -5.18
CA GLY A 155 -0.04 -0.91 -3.94
C GLY A 155 -0.90 -1.32 -2.76
N ALA A 156 -2.16 -1.70 -2.99
CA ALA A 156 -3.04 -2.19 -1.95
C ALA A 156 -2.70 -3.62 -1.49
N LEU A 157 -2.22 -4.48 -2.39
CA LEU A 157 -1.94 -5.90 -2.13
C LEU A 157 -0.47 -6.18 -1.80
N THR A 158 0.45 -5.36 -2.29
CA THR A 158 1.89 -5.55 -2.06
C THR A 158 2.36 -4.84 -0.78
N PRO A 159 3.54 -5.19 -0.23
CA PRO A 159 4.11 -4.53 0.93
C PRO A 159 4.62 -3.09 0.66
N VAL A 160 4.38 -2.56 -0.54
CA VAL A 160 4.69 -1.15 -0.85
C VAL A 160 3.82 -0.24 0.02
N PRO A 161 4.37 0.85 0.58
CA PRO A 161 3.59 1.83 1.33
C PRO A 161 2.46 2.39 0.47
N HIS A 162 1.24 2.00 0.80
CA HIS A 162 0.07 2.38 -0.02
C HIS A 162 -0.20 3.88 0.00
N SER A 163 0.16 4.56 1.08
CA SER A 163 0.10 6.02 1.19
C SER A 163 0.87 6.71 0.05
N LEU A 164 2.03 6.17 -0.38
CA LEU A 164 2.77 6.67 -1.54
C LEU A 164 1.98 6.52 -2.84
N VAL A 165 1.32 5.37 -3.02
CA VAL A 165 0.47 5.13 -4.21
C VAL A 165 -0.76 6.04 -4.18
N SER A 166 -1.35 6.25 -3.01
CA SER A 166 -2.48 7.15 -2.79
C SER A 166 -2.11 8.60 -3.08
N LEU A 167 -0.98 9.07 -2.51
CA LEU A 167 -0.44 10.40 -2.73
C LEU A 167 -0.12 10.63 -4.23
N SER A 168 0.52 9.67 -4.88
CA SER A 168 0.81 9.71 -6.32
C SER A 168 -0.47 9.76 -7.15
N SER A 169 -1.50 9.00 -6.75
CA SER A 169 -2.81 9.01 -7.41
C SER A 169 -3.49 10.37 -7.31
N GLY A 170 -3.37 11.05 -6.16
CA GLY A 170 -3.83 12.43 -5.95
C GLY A 170 -3.05 13.42 -6.81
N LEU A 171 -1.71 13.32 -6.83
CA LEU A 171 -0.82 14.16 -7.63
C LEU A 171 -1.15 14.11 -9.13
N ILE A 172 -1.43 12.94 -9.69
CA ILE A 172 -1.80 12.79 -11.10
C ILE A 172 -3.27 13.10 -11.38
N LYS A 173 -4.03 13.52 -10.38
CA LYS A 173 -5.48 13.76 -10.47
C LYS A 173 -6.26 12.56 -11.00
N TYR A 174 -5.92 11.35 -10.53
CA TYR A 174 -6.71 10.16 -10.84
C TYR A 174 -8.13 10.29 -10.29
N SER A 175 -9.14 9.74 -10.98
CA SER A 175 -10.53 9.87 -10.56
C SER A 175 -10.76 9.35 -9.14
N PHE A 176 -11.23 10.20 -8.23
CA PHE A 176 -11.45 9.88 -6.82
C PHE A 176 -12.39 8.69 -6.62
N LYS A 177 -13.51 8.63 -7.37
CA LYS A 177 -14.46 7.51 -7.32
C LYS A 177 -13.80 6.17 -7.67
N LYS A 178 -12.96 6.17 -8.72
CA LYS A 178 -12.21 4.97 -9.12
C LYS A 178 -11.13 4.62 -8.11
N TYR A 179 -10.47 5.62 -7.53
CA TYR A 179 -9.49 5.43 -6.45
C TYR A 179 -10.13 4.74 -5.25
N LEU A 180 -11.28 5.22 -4.76
CA LEU A 180 -12.01 4.61 -3.65
C LEU A 180 -12.33 3.13 -3.92
N LEU A 181 -12.81 2.81 -5.13
CA LEU A 181 -13.13 1.44 -5.50
C LEU A 181 -11.90 0.52 -5.48
N TRP A 182 -10.81 0.95 -6.10
CA TRP A 182 -9.60 0.13 -6.19
C TRP A 182 -8.85 0.02 -4.84
N SER A 183 -8.91 1.03 -4.02
CA SER A 183 -8.29 1.00 -2.69
C SER A 183 -8.98 0.06 -1.69
N LEU A 184 -10.22 -0.42 -1.97
CA LEU A 184 -10.89 -1.46 -1.19
C LEU A 184 -10.10 -2.78 -1.13
N PHE A 185 -9.23 -3.05 -2.09
CA PHE A 185 -8.36 -4.24 -2.06
C PHE A 185 -7.45 -4.29 -0.83
N ARG A 186 -7.30 -3.18 -0.09
CA ARG A 186 -6.60 -3.16 1.21
C ARG A 186 -7.24 -4.07 2.24
N TYR A 187 -8.57 -4.13 2.29
CA TYR A 187 -9.25 -5.04 3.22
C TYR A 187 -8.85 -6.49 2.96
N LEU A 188 -8.72 -6.87 1.68
CA LEU A 188 -8.23 -8.21 1.31
C LEU A 188 -6.80 -8.44 1.80
N ARG A 189 -5.89 -7.46 1.63
CA ARG A 189 -4.52 -7.55 2.14
C ARG A 189 -4.50 -7.77 3.66
N PHE A 190 -5.21 -6.93 4.42
CA PHE A 190 -5.26 -7.05 5.88
C PHE A 190 -5.81 -8.41 6.32
N LEU A 191 -6.83 -8.92 5.65
CA LEU A 191 -7.39 -10.24 5.92
C LEU A 191 -6.35 -11.34 5.65
N LEU A 192 -5.69 -11.32 4.49
CA LEU A 192 -4.68 -12.31 4.12
C LEU A 192 -3.49 -12.30 5.10
N TYR A 193 -3.00 -11.11 5.46
CA TYR A 193 -1.91 -10.97 6.41
C TYR A 193 -2.30 -11.42 7.82
N ALA A 194 -3.52 -11.11 8.25
CA ALA A 194 -4.03 -11.58 9.53
C ALA A 194 -4.09 -13.11 9.58
N ILE A 195 -4.58 -13.77 8.54
CA ILE A 195 -4.64 -15.24 8.46
C ILE A 195 -3.23 -15.85 8.56
N VAL A 196 -2.23 -15.24 7.91
CA VAL A 196 -0.84 -15.73 7.96
C VAL A 196 -0.24 -15.48 9.33
N ILE A 197 -0.32 -14.26 9.85
CA ILE A 197 0.27 -13.87 11.13
C ILE A 197 -0.35 -14.66 12.29
N PHE A 198 -1.67 -14.84 12.31
CA PHE A 198 -2.39 -15.56 13.37
C PHE A 198 -2.11 -17.08 13.37
N LYS A 199 -1.56 -17.62 12.29
CA LYS A 199 -1.12 -19.03 12.25
C LYS A 199 0.32 -19.21 12.69
N ILE A 200 1.13 -18.16 12.66
CA ILE A 200 2.56 -18.19 13.00
C ILE A 200 2.78 -17.84 14.48
N LEU A 201 1.96 -16.96 15.02
CA LEU A 201 1.97 -16.52 16.41
C LEU A 201 1.02 -17.35 17.29
#